data_914456a3b74f93f20d210a27144da8e5
#
_entry.id   914456a3b74f93f20d210a27144da8e5
#
_cell.length_a   1.000
_cell.length_b   1.000
_cell.length_c   1.000
_cell.angle_alpha   90.00
_cell.angle_beta   90.00
_cell.angle_gamma   90.00
#
_symmetry.space_group_name_H-M   'P 1'
#
loop_
_entity.id
_entity.type
_entity.pdbx_description
1 polymer ?
#
loop_
_entity_poly.entity_id
_entity_poly.type
_entity_poly.pdbx_seq_one_letter_code
_entity_poly.pdbx_strand_id
1 'polypeptide(L)'
;MLLVALFAAVAWAAVAPGTYTPTADSFDSANAPGSSHLASGSPSCTVNADRSIDCSAYVLGGVGHTNATMDLAANYSATIDCFNKGTNKNNPVESHTSDFAADSTATVASTKNGQLRVPAQSVSPFSAPQVCPNPNWTPQIRAGSLTLNSFTYTLTFAGFSSPYITIAA
;
A
#
# COMPACT_ATOMS: atom_id res chain seq x y z
N MET A 1 35.26 -23.30 22.74
CA MET A 1 35.07 -21.97 22.20
C MET A 1 33.67 -21.91 21.63
N LEU A 2 32.70 -21.33 22.39
CA LEU A 2 31.28 -21.34 22.04
C LEU A 2 31.00 -20.07 21.24
N LEU A 3 30.67 -20.19 19.95
CA LEU A 3 30.26 -19.06 19.12
C LEU A 3 28.78 -18.74 19.43
N VAL A 4 28.52 -17.66 20.15
CA VAL A 4 27.18 -17.13 20.33
C VAL A 4 26.86 -16.27 19.10
N ALA A 5 26.03 -16.80 18.20
CA ALA A 5 25.49 -16.03 17.08
C ALA A 5 24.44 -15.02 17.61
N LEU A 6 24.79 -13.74 17.65
CA LEU A 6 23.85 -12.66 17.90
C LEU A 6 22.96 -12.51 16.64
N PHE A 7 21.74 -12.98 16.71
CA PHE A 7 20.70 -12.59 15.73
C PHE A 7 20.23 -11.18 16.07
N ALA A 8 20.68 -10.19 15.33
CA ALA A 8 20.11 -8.86 15.36
C ALA A 8 18.70 -8.94 14.76
N ALA A 9 17.67 -8.83 15.59
CA ALA A 9 16.31 -8.62 15.13
C ALA A 9 16.25 -7.24 14.44
N VAL A 10 16.03 -7.21 13.14
CA VAL A 10 15.76 -5.98 12.40
C VAL A 10 14.34 -5.56 12.80
N ALA A 11 14.24 -4.64 13.75
CA ALA A 11 12.95 -4.00 14.05
C ALA A 11 12.62 -3.06 12.88
N TRP A 12 11.66 -3.41 12.07
CA TRP A 12 11.10 -2.52 11.05
C TRP A 12 10.37 -1.41 11.79
N ALA A 13 10.77 -0.16 11.55
CA ALA A 13 10.04 0.98 12.09
C ALA A 13 8.68 1.06 11.40
N ALA A 14 7.61 1.17 12.17
CA ALA A 14 6.27 1.37 11.63
C ALA A 14 6.19 2.65 10.79
N VAL A 15 5.50 2.58 9.65
CA VAL A 15 5.27 3.74 8.78
C VAL A 15 4.38 4.74 9.53
N ALA A 16 4.86 5.97 9.70
CA ALA A 16 4.13 7.02 10.41
C ALA A 16 3.02 7.64 9.53
N PRO A 17 1.93 8.16 10.13
CA PRO A 17 1.02 9.04 9.40
C PRO A 17 1.76 10.25 8.82
N GLY A 18 1.43 10.61 7.58
CA GLY A 18 2.09 11.71 6.87
C GLY A 18 1.97 11.57 5.36
N THR A 19 2.52 12.55 4.64
CA THR A 19 2.53 12.55 3.18
C THR A 19 3.90 12.13 2.66
N TYR A 20 3.90 11.16 1.78
CA TYR A 20 5.05 10.59 1.10
C TYR A 20 5.01 11.00 -0.38
N THR A 21 6.14 11.42 -0.89
CA THR A 21 6.30 11.86 -2.29
C THR A 21 7.36 11.04 -2.99
N PRO A 22 7.34 10.95 -4.32
CA PRO A 22 8.41 10.31 -5.07
C PRO A 22 9.76 10.90 -4.68
N THR A 23 10.78 10.05 -4.54
CA THR A 23 12.17 10.50 -4.40
C THR A 23 12.69 11.03 -5.74
N ALA A 24 13.85 11.70 -5.74
CA ALA A 24 14.46 12.24 -6.97
C ALA A 24 14.68 11.15 -8.05
N ASP A 25 14.91 9.91 -7.64
CA ASP A 25 15.14 8.77 -8.54
C ASP A 25 13.83 8.09 -8.99
N SER A 26 12.68 8.59 -8.57
CA SER A 26 11.37 7.95 -8.80
C SER A 26 10.72 8.28 -10.13
N PHE A 27 11.26 9.18 -10.94
CA PHE A 27 10.80 9.41 -12.31
C PHE A 27 11.83 8.81 -13.27
N ASP A 28 11.85 7.47 -13.34
CA ASP A 28 12.84 6.76 -14.16
C ASP A 28 12.48 6.82 -15.64
N SER A 29 13.09 7.77 -16.35
CA SER A 29 12.87 7.96 -17.79
C SER A 29 13.25 6.77 -18.65
N ALA A 30 14.07 5.84 -18.14
CA ALA A 30 14.39 4.59 -18.84
C ALA A 30 13.18 3.62 -18.87
N ASN A 31 12.23 3.80 -17.95
CA ASN A 31 11.01 3.01 -17.80
C ASN A 31 9.74 3.73 -18.27
N ALA A 32 9.87 4.66 -19.20
CA ALA A 32 8.75 5.43 -19.75
C ALA A 32 8.93 5.72 -21.24
N PRO A 33 7.83 6.00 -21.99
CA PRO A 33 7.94 6.58 -23.33
C PRO A 33 8.79 7.86 -23.31
N GLY A 34 9.66 8.05 -24.30
CA GLY A 34 10.79 8.97 -24.28
C GLY A 34 10.50 10.48 -24.13
N SER A 35 9.21 10.87 -24.08
CA SER A 35 8.79 12.26 -23.80
C SER A 35 7.89 12.38 -22.58
N SER A 36 7.79 11.33 -21.78
CA SER A 36 6.93 11.30 -20.58
C SER A 36 7.38 12.34 -19.55
N HIS A 37 6.44 13.10 -19.04
CA HIS A 37 6.66 14.12 -18.02
C HIS A 37 5.40 14.38 -17.20
N LEU A 38 5.55 14.94 -16.01
CA LEU A 38 4.43 15.39 -15.20
C LEU A 38 3.81 16.66 -15.82
N ALA A 39 2.56 16.55 -16.29
CA ALA A 39 1.84 17.66 -16.92
C ALA A 39 1.02 18.47 -15.89
N SER A 40 0.42 17.83 -14.89
CA SER A 40 -0.29 18.51 -13.80
C SER A 40 -0.49 17.60 -12.60
N GLY A 41 -0.76 18.20 -11.44
CA GLY A 41 -0.86 17.50 -10.17
C GLY A 41 0.51 17.18 -9.59
N SER A 42 0.53 16.45 -8.47
CA SER A 42 1.76 15.99 -7.84
C SER A 42 1.50 14.58 -7.28
N PRO A 43 2.21 13.55 -7.77
CA PRO A 43 2.12 12.23 -7.18
C PRO A 43 2.50 12.28 -5.70
N SER A 44 1.62 11.80 -4.85
CA SER A 44 1.87 11.69 -3.41
C SER A 44 0.92 10.66 -2.81
N CYS A 45 1.33 10.01 -1.73
CA CYS A 45 0.48 9.14 -0.94
C CYS A 45 0.45 9.64 0.49
N THR A 46 -0.74 9.78 1.07
CA THR A 46 -0.93 10.17 2.46
C THR A 46 -1.33 8.96 3.28
N VAL A 47 -0.56 8.67 4.31
CA VAL A 47 -0.90 7.69 5.35
C VAL A 47 -1.71 8.40 6.41
N ASN A 48 -2.96 7.99 6.58
CA ASN A 48 -3.89 8.56 7.54
C ASN A 48 -3.66 8.02 8.98
N ALA A 49 -4.30 8.64 9.96
CA ALA A 49 -4.22 8.22 11.37
C ALA A 49 -4.76 6.80 11.60
N ASP A 50 -5.77 6.38 10.81
CA ASP A 50 -6.35 5.04 10.83
C ASP A 50 -5.56 4.01 10.01
N ARG A 51 -4.38 4.40 9.48
CA ARG A 51 -3.48 3.62 8.63
C ARG A 51 -4.00 3.32 7.23
N SER A 52 -5.11 3.91 6.80
CA SER A 52 -5.48 3.93 5.40
C SER A 52 -4.50 4.78 4.59
N ILE A 53 -4.37 4.50 3.29
CA ILE A 53 -3.47 5.21 2.40
C ILE A 53 -4.27 5.76 1.24
N ASP A 54 -4.13 7.05 0.97
CA ASP A 54 -4.74 7.75 -0.14
C ASP A 54 -3.66 8.35 -1.04
N CYS A 55 -3.59 7.89 -2.30
CA CYS A 55 -2.67 8.42 -3.30
C CYS A 55 -3.40 9.41 -4.22
N SER A 56 -2.75 10.52 -4.51
CA SER A 56 -3.31 11.64 -5.27
C SER A 56 -3.47 11.32 -6.76
N ALA A 57 -4.44 11.97 -7.40
CA ALA A 57 -4.57 11.99 -8.86
C ALA A 57 -3.57 12.97 -9.48
N TYR A 58 -3.06 12.63 -10.69
CA TYR A 58 -2.17 13.48 -11.47
C TYR A 58 -2.26 13.17 -12.96
N VAL A 59 -1.62 13.98 -13.79
CA VAL A 59 -1.62 13.79 -15.25
C VAL A 59 -0.18 13.74 -15.75
N LEU A 60 0.12 12.72 -16.54
CA LEU A 60 1.35 12.62 -17.31
C LEU A 60 1.09 13.03 -18.76
N GLY A 61 2.01 13.79 -19.34
CA GLY A 61 2.05 14.16 -20.75
C GLY A 61 3.15 13.40 -21.49
N GLY A 62 3.08 13.41 -22.82
CA GLY A 62 4.12 12.81 -23.68
C GLY A 62 4.18 11.29 -23.67
N VAL A 63 3.14 10.62 -23.17
CA VAL A 63 3.11 9.15 -23.05
C VAL A 63 2.72 8.44 -24.36
N GLY A 64 2.41 9.20 -25.43
CA GLY A 64 1.93 8.64 -26.69
C GLY A 64 0.61 7.87 -26.50
N HIS A 65 0.55 6.66 -27.01
CA HIS A 65 -0.61 5.75 -26.85
C HIS A 65 -0.32 4.63 -25.83
N THR A 66 0.62 4.85 -24.91
CA THR A 66 1.03 3.83 -23.94
C THR A 66 0.16 3.90 -22.69
N ASN A 67 -0.51 2.80 -22.37
CA ASN A 67 -1.26 2.62 -21.13
C ASN A 67 -0.30 2.38 -19.98
N ALA A 68 -0.79 2.49 -18.75
CA ALA A 68 -0.02 2.14 -17.56
C ALA A 68 -0.87 1.37 -16.54
N THR A 69 -0.21 0.61 -15.71
CA THR A 69 -0.78 -0.02 -14.53
C THR A 69 -0.29 0.74 -13.29
N MET A 70 -1.21 1.11 -12.43
CA MET A 70 -0.94 1.61 -11.10
C MET A 70 -1.22 0.51 -10.09
N ASP A 71 -0.33 0.38 -9.12
CA ASP A 71 -0.41 -0.62 -8.08
C ASP A 71 -0.05 0.01 -6.73
N LEU A 72 -0.95 -0.15 -5.74
CA LEU A 72 -0.75 0.30 -4.38
C LEU A 72 -0.89 -0.91 -3.47
N ALA A 73 0.21 -1.33 -2.86
CA ALA A 73 0.28 -2.45 -1.93
C ALA A 73 0.71 -1.96 -0.56
N ALA A 74 0.06 -2.47 0.49
CA ALA A 74 0.35 -2.13 1.88
C ALA A 74 0.37 -3.39 2.75
N ASN A 75 1.34 -3.47 3.66
CA ASN A 75 1.48 -4.56 4.61
C ASN A 75 1.25 -4.05 6.02
N TYR A 76 0.38 -4.75 6.73
CA TYR A 76 -0.06 -4.41 8.07
C TYR A 76 0.24 -5.53 9.05
N SER A 77 0.33 -5.17 10.32
CA SER A 77 0.24 -6.11 11.45
C SER A 77 -0.75 -5.58 12.48
N ALA A 78 -1.48 -6.49 13.13
CA ALA A 78 -2.40 -6.13 14.19
C ALA A 78 -2.62 -7.31 15.15
N THR A 79 -3.10 -7.01 16.35
CA THR A 79 -3.70 -8.03 17.21
C THR A 79 -5.16 -8.21 16.82
N ILE A 80 -5.53 -9.43 16.49
CA ILE A 80 -6.89 -9.82 16.17
C ILE A 80 -7.53 -10.45 17.40
N ASP A 81 -8.59 -9.81 17.88
CA ASP A 81 -9.44 -10.32 18.94
C ASP A 81 -10.58 -11.12 18.33
N CYS A 82 -10.75 -12.36 18.78
CA CYS A 82 -11.77 -13.27 18.30
C CYS A 82 -12.90 -13.38 19.32
N PHE A 83 -14.12 -13.02 18.93
CA PHE A 83 -15.30 -12.99 19.80
C PHE A 83 -16.28 -14.12 19.44
N ASN A 84 -16.82 -14.80 20.45
CA ASN A 84 -17.90 -15.72 20.24
C ASN A 84 -19.18 -14.98 19.79
N LYS A 85 -19.90 -15.54 18.82
CA LYS A 85 -21.21 -14.99 18.35
C LYS A 85 -22.32 -15.07 19.41
N GLY A 86 -22.09 -15.70 20.55
CA GLY A 86 -23.02 -15.81 21.67
C GLY A 86 -23.06 -14.59 22.59
N THR A 87 -23.47 -14.81 23.84
CA THR A 87 -23.84 -13.78 24.81
C THR A 87 -22.69 -12.95 25.42
N ASN A 88 -21.43 -13.34 25.27
CA ASN A 88 -20.27 -12.65 25.83
C ASN A 88 -19.46 -11.92 24.72
N LYS A 89 -19.97 -10.78 24.27
CA LYS A 89 -19.32 -9.95 23.23
C LYS A 89 -18.24 -9.01 23.77
N ASN A 90 -18.04 -8.93 25.08
CA ASN A 90 -17.17 -7.92 25.70
C ASN A 90 -15.73 -8.41 25.96
N ASN A 91 -15.53 -9.73 25.97
CA ASN A 91 -14.19 -10.30 26.15
C ASN A 91 -13.87 -11.22 24.99
N PRO A 92 -12.69 -11.07 24.36
CA PRO A 92 -12.25 -11.99 23.33
C PRO A 92 -12.01 -13.38 23.95
N VAL A 93 -12.41 -14.43 23.24
CA VAL A 93 -12.11 -15.84 23.63
C VAL A 93 -10.68 -16.20 23.26
N GLU A 94 -10.11 -15.51 22.29
CA GLU A 94 -8.73 -15.68 21.85
C GLU A 94 -8.22 -14.36 21.23
N SER A 95 -6.91 -14.15 21.30
CA SER A 95 -6.24 -13.04 20.63
C SER A 95 -4.91 -13.51 20.07
N HIS A 96 -4.60 -13.11 18.82
CA HIS A 96 -3.34 -13.44 18.18
C HIS A 96 -2.85 -12.26 17.31
N THR A 97 -1.54 -12.20 17.07
CA THR A 97 -0.97 -11.25 16.11
C THR A 97 -1.10 -11.84 14.71
N SER A 98 -1.51 -11.00 13.75
CA SER A 98 -1.64 -11.36 12.35
C SER A 98 -1.00 -10.29 11.48
N ASP A 99 -0.26 -10.76 10.46
CA ASP A 99 0.20 -9.92 9.36
C ASP A 99 -0.76 -10.12 8.18
N PHE A 100 -1.09 -9.04 7.49
CA PHE A 100 -2.00 -9.06 6.35
C PHE A 100 -1.67 -7.93 5.36
N ALA A 101 -2.08 -8.11 4.12
CA ALA A 101 -1.88 -7.14 3.06
C ALA A 101 -3.22 -6.58 2.57
N ALA A 102 -3.19 -5.34 2.09
CA ALA A 102 -4.26 -4.74 1.31
C ALA A 102 -3.65 -4.14 0.04
N ASP A 103 -4.27 -4.36 -1.08
CA ASP A 103 -3.80 -3.91 -2.38
C ASP A 103 -4.93 -3.32 -3.23
N SER A 104 -4.54 -2.48 -4.16
CA SER A 104 -5.41 -1.91 -5.19
C SER A 104 -4.62 -1.77 -6.47
N THR A 105 -5.09 -2.41 -7.54
CA THR A 105 -4.46 -2.37 -8.85
C THR A 105 -5.45 -1.86 -9.88
N ALA A 106 -5.01 -0.95 -10.77
CA ALA A 106 -5.84 -0.44 -11.85
C ALA A 106 -5.01 -0.17 -13.10
N THR A 107 -5.61 -0.43 -14.27
CA THR A 107 -5.04 -0.06 -15.56
C THR A 107 -5.62 1.26 -16.02
N VAL A 108 -4.77 2.19 -16.44
CA VAL A 108 -5.12 3.51 -16.93
C VAL A 108 -4.80 3.59 -18.42
N ALA A 109 -5.81 3.93 -19.22
CA ALA A 109 -5.63 4.10 -20.65
C ALA A 109 -5.13 5.52 -20.99
N SER A 110 -4.18 5.61 -21.90
CA SER A 110 -3.76 6.90 -22.45
C SER A 110 -4.84 7.50 -23.36
N THR A 111 -4.88 8.83 -23.39
CA THR A 111 -5.78 9.56 -24.31
C THR A 111 -5.15 9.69 -25.70
N LYS A 112 -5.98 10.02 -26.71
CA LYS A 112 -5.53 10.29 -28.09
C LYS A 112 -4.50 11.42 -28.19
N ASN A 113 -4.48 12.33 -27.20
CA ASN A 113 -3.53 13.46 -27.16
C ASN A 113 -2.23 13.13 -26.41
N GLY A 114 -1.94 11.85 -26.14
CA GLY A 114 -0.72 11.43 -25.46
C GLY A 114 -0.66 11.80 -24.00
N GLN A 115 -1.82 11.90 -23.34
CA GLN A 115 -1.91 12.12 -21.89
C GLN A 115 -2.37 10.85 -21.18
N LEU A 116 -1.86 10.63 -19.96
CA LEU A 116 -2.34 9.61 -19.04
C LEU A 116 -2.93 10.31 -17.81
N ARG A 117 -4.24 10.18 -17.61
CA ARG A 117 -4.93 10.73 -16.44
C ARG A 117 -4.98 9.68 -15.35
N VAL A 118 -4.04 9.74 -14.42
CA VAL A 118 -3.93 8.79 -13.31
C VAL A 118 -4.93 9.19 -12.23
N PRO A 119 -5.94 8.36 -11.93
CA PRO A 119 -6.92 8.64 -10.89
C PRO A 119 -6.30 8.51 -9.50
N ALA A 120 -6.96 9.05 -8.49
CA ALA A 120 -6.63 8.74 -7.10
C ALA A 120 -6.85 7.25 -6.81
N GLN A 121 -6.04 6.71 -5.90
CA GLN A 121 -6.10 5.31 -5.50
C GLN A 121 -5.99 5.22 -3.98
N SER A 122 -6.71 4.30 -3.37
CA SER A 122 -6.67 4.13 -1.91
C SER A 122 -6.71 2.67 -1.50
N VAL A 123 -6.14 2.38 -0.33
CA VAL A 123 -6.28 1.10 0.37
C VAL A 123 -6.61 1.35 1.84
N SER A 124 -7.37 0.43 2.42
CA SER A 124 -7.72 0.46 3.83
C SER A 124 -7.36 -0.87 4.49
N PRO A 125 -6.77 -0.86 5.70
CA PRO A 125 -6.49 -2.08 6.45
C PRO A 125 -7.76 -2.88 6.78
N PHE A 126 -8.92 -2.21 6.80
CA PHE A 126 -10.20 -2.84 7.12
C PHE A 126 -10.83 -3.58 5.92
N SER A 127 -10.31 -3.43 4.72
CA SER A 127 -10.75 -4.19 3.55
C SER A 127 -10.13 -5.59 3.48
N ALA A 128 -9.01 -5.83 4.19
CA ALA A 128 -8.40 -7.16 4.25
C ALA A 128 -9.19 -8.09 5.18
N PRO A 129 -9.47 -9.34 4.77
CA PRO A 129 -10.21 -10.29 5.59
C PRO A 129 -9.41 -10.67 6.84
N GLN A 130 -9.99 -10.47 8.01
CA GLN A 130 -9.45 -10.94 9.27
C GLN A 130 -10.04 -12.33 9.60
N VAL A 131 -9.22 -13.22 10.09
CA VAL A 131 -9.64 -14.60 10.36
C VAL A 131 -9.39 -15.00 11.80
N CYS A 132 -10.31 -15.80 12.35
CA CYS A 132 -10.15 -16.47 13.64
C CYS A 132 -9.96 -17.99 13.39
N PRO A 133 -9.24 -18.70 14.29
CA PRO A 133 -9.06 -20.15 14.17
C PRO A 133 -10.37 -20.92 14.14
N ASN A 134 -11.39 -20.43 14.84
CA ASN A 134 -12.73 -20.98 14.79
C ASN A 134 -13.62 -20.11 13.86
N PRO A 135 -14.20 -20.67 12.78
CA PRO A 135 -15.04 -19.92 11.83
C PRO A 135 -16.35 -19.38 12.41
N ASN A 136 -16.74 -19.84 13.60
CA ASN A 136 -17.91 -19.33 14.32
C ASN A 136 -17.60 -18.09 15.16
N TRP A 137 -16.34 -17.69 15.26
CA TRP A 137 -15.94 -16.48 15.96
C TRP A 137 -15.91 -15.28 15.01
N THR A 138 -16.08 -14.08 15.57
CA THR A 138 -16.03 -12.83 14.82
C THR A 138 -14.69 -12.16 15.10
N PRO A 139 -13.84 -11.96 14.09
CA PRO A 139 -12.57 -11.25 14.25
C PRO A 139 -12.80 -9.73 14.36
N GLN A 140 -12.00 -9.07 15.18
CA GLN A 140 -11.90 -7.62 15.28
C GLN A 140 -10.45 -7.22 15.47
N ILE A 141 -10.00 -6.16 14.79
CA ILE A 141 -8.70 -5.56 15.07
C ILE A 141 -8.79 -4.87 16.42
N ARG A 142 -7.88 -5.24 17.34
CA ARG A 142 -7.78 -4.59 18.66
C ARG A 142 -7.45 -3.12 18.49
N ALA A 143 -8.19 -2.27 19.17
CA ALA A 143 -7.94 -0.83 19.14
C ALA A 143 -6.48 -0.52 19.53
N GLY A 144 -5.82 0.32 18.74
CA GLY A 144 -4.43 0.74 18.97
C GLY A 144 -3.35 -0.29 18.62
N SER A 145 -3.70 -1.50 18.14
CA SER A 145 -2.71 -2.51 17.76
C SER A 145 -2.31 -2.47 16.28
N LEU A 146 -3.09 -1.77 15.45
CA LEU A 146 -2.87 -1.71 14.01
C LEU A 146 -1.61 -0.92 13.66
N THR A 147 -0.73 -1.55 12.91
CA THR A 147 0.53 -0.99 12.43
C THR A 147 0.62 -1.14 10.93
N LEU A 148 0.99 -0.08 10.22
CA LEU A 148 1.42 -0.15 8.83
C LEU A 148 2.93 -0.43 8.82
N ASN A 149 3.33 -1.58 8.32
CA ASN A 149 4.73 -2.02 8.29
C ASN A 149 5.47 -1.47 7.07
N SER A 150 4.81 -1.44 5.92
CA SER A 150 5.34 -0.87 4.68
C SER A 150 4.21 -0.59 3.71
N PHE A 151 4.45 0.31 2.76
CA PHE A 151 3.64 0.41 1.56
C PHE A 151 4.49 0.74 0.35
N THR A 152 3.97 0.42 -0.84
CA THR A 152 4.57 0.79 -2.11
C THR A 152 3.45 1.15 -3.09
N TYR A 153 3.57 2.33 -3.69
CA TYR A 153 2.79 2.75 -4.83
C TYR A 153 3.70 2.77 -6.05
N THR A 154 3.27 2.17 -7.15
CA THR A 154 3.99 2.18 -8.42
C THR A 154 3.09 2.56 -9.58
N LEU A 155 3.69 3.17 -10.61
CA LEU A 155 3.08 3.33 -11.93
C LEU A 155 4.05 2.77 -12.97
N THR A 156 3.59 1.73 -13.67
CA THR A 156 4.38 1.00 -14.68
C THR A 156 3.71 1.13 -16.05
N PHE A 157 4.44 1.63 -17.06
CA PHE A 157 3.95 1.70 -18.43
C PHE A 157 3.92 0.33 -19.09
N ALA A 158 2.92 0.10 -19.92
CA ALA A 158 2.83 -1.12 -20.73
C ALA A 158 4.07 -1.24 -21.64
N GLY A 159 4.67 -2.45 -21.66
CA GLY A 159 5.90 -2.72 -22.41
C GLY A 159 7.19 -2.42 -21.64
N PHE A 160 7.13 -1.90 -20.43
CA PHE A 160 8.27 -1.71 -19.55
C PHE A 160 8.19 -2.69 -18.38
N SER A 161 9.36 -3.15 -17.92
CA SER A 161 9.46 -4.16 -16.85
C SER A 161 9.59 -3.58 -15.45
N SER A 162 9.89 -2.28 -15.35
CA SER A 162 10.09 -1.59 -14.07
C SER A 162 9.20 -0.35 -13.97
N PRO A 163 8.88 0.12 -12.78
CA PRO A 163 8.05 1.30 -12.58
C PRO A 163 8.72 2.59 -13.09
N TYR A 164 7.92 3.48 -13.65
CA TYR A 164 8.29 4.88 -13.92
C TYR A 164 8.22 5.75 -12.67
N ILE A 165 7.23 5.53 -11.82
CA ILE A 165 7.06 6.24 -10.54
C ILE A 165 7.00 5.20 -9.42
N THR A 166 7.71 5.48 -8.33
CA THR A 166 7.64 4.70 -7.08
C THR A 166 7.54 5.65 -5.89
N ILE A 167 6.61 5.36 -4.97
CA ILE A 167 6.51 5.99 -3.65
C ILE A 167 6.47 4.85 -2.65
N ALA A 168 7.36 4.83 -1.67
CA ALA A 168 7.46 3.74 -0.69
C ALA A 168 7.84 4.25 0.69
N ALA A 169 7.47 3.51 1.72
CA ALA A 169 7.89 3.66 3.10
C ALA A 169 7.84 2.31 3.84
#